data_4c697bd982d176cd9333789ccb2800e0
#
_entry.id   4c697bd982d176cd9333789ccb2800e0
#
_cell.length_a   1.000
_cell.length_b   1.000
_cell.length_c   1.000
_cell.angle_alpha   90.00
_cell.angle_beta   90.00
_cell.angle_gamma   90.00
#
_symmetry.space_group_name_H-M   'P 1'
#
loop_
_entity.id
_entity.type
_entity.pdbx_description
1 polymer ?
#
loop_
_entity_poly.entity_id
_entity_poly.type
_entity_poly.pdbx_seq_one_letter_code
_entity_poly.pdbx_strand_id
1 'polypeptide(L)'
;KIEKILSEHEVEIEVLHQSEESFSKKETYVMYFIAPLEACMCHVSCLASYHDEQKKILSFKILSPLEKVQRRMHERISYHAELAFRTLSEPMKEWKEDQQELFTEVSDTYYKNYEDTVVDISGGGIRFTSKKCVKPNEYILADFKTIQGGKSMMMHVFGQVVYCQALRNEKDVFDIRMKYIHLSEAKKEQIIRFVFQLEREQRNVKLRRGGE
;
A
#
# COMPACT_ATOMS: atom_id res chain seq x y z
N LYS A 1 1.07 -15.34 7.66
CA LYS A 1 2.17 -15.29 8.64
C LYS A 1 2.87 -16.64 8.66
N ILE A 2 4.22 -16.69 8.73
CA ILE A 2 4.92 -17.94 8.99
C ILE A 2 4.58 -18.39 10.40
N GLU A 3 4.04 -19.59 10.55
CA GLU A 3 3.74 -20.18 11.84
C GLU A 3 4.92 -21.05 12.30
N LYS A 4 5.45 -21.90 11.42
CA LYS A 4 6.55 -22.79 11.74
C LYS A 4 7.39 -23.12 10.51
N ILE A 5 8.70 -23.26 10.69
CA ILE A 5 9.62 -23.84 9.71
C ILE A 5 9.89 -25.27 10.17
N LEU A 6 9.45 -26.24 9.38
CA LEU A 6 9.57 -27.68 9.73
C LEU A 6 10.92 -28.23 9.30
N SER A 7 11.44 -27.78 8.16
CA SER A 7 12.74 -28.16 7.61
C SER A 7 13.22 -27.10 6.61
N GLU A 8 14.36 -27.32 5.98
CA GLU A 8 14.87 -26.49 4.88
C GLU A 8 13.91 -26.46 3.67
N HIS A 9 13.00 -27.43 3.59
CA HIS A 9 12.10 -27.61 2.45
C HIS A 9 10.61 -27.57 2.82
N GLU A 10 10.26 -27.34 4.08
CA GLU A 10 8.86 -27.37 4.51
C GLU A 10 8.56 -26.22 5.46
N VAL A 11 7.45 -25.51 5.16
CA VAL A 11 6.99 -24.35 5.94
C VAL A 11 5.49 -24.41 6.17
N GLU A 12 5.08 -24.06 7.38
CA GLU A 12 3.68 -23.85 7.74
C GLU A 12 3.37 -22.38 7.86
N ILE A 13 2.26 -21.98 7.26
CA ILE A 13 1.78 -20.61 7.30
C ILE A 13 0.37 -20.52 7.88
N GLU A 14 0.17 -19.57 8.79
CA GLU A 14 -1.13 -19.17 9.30
C GLU A 14 -1.83 -18.28 8.28
N VAL A 15 -3.05 -18.62 7.89
CA VAL A 15 -3.90 -17.79 7.06
C VAL A 15 -4.61 -16.76 7.95
N LEU A 16 -4.30 -15.49 7.79
CA LEU A 16 -4.80 -14.40 8.64
C LEU A 16 -6.21 -13.94 8.30
N HIS A 17 -6.74 -14.32 7.14
CA HIS A 17 -8.09 -14.01 6.70
C HIS A 17 -8.80 -15.29 6.27
N GLN A 18 -10.10 -15.33 6.48
CA GLN A 18 -10.96 -16.39 5.95
C GLN A 18 -11.06 -16.25 4.42
N SER A 19 -9.97 -16.59 3.72
CA SER A 19 -10.04 -16.76 2.28
C SER A 19 -10.69 -18.14 2.02
N GLU A 20 -11.74 -18.16 1.24
CA GLU A 20 -12.35 -19.41 0.74
C GLU A 20 -11.45 -20.12 -0.27
N GLU A 21 -10.29 -19.55 -0.57
CA GLU A 21 -9.34 -20.12 -1.53
C GLU A 21 -8.86 -21.50 -1.05
N SER A 22 -9.04 -22.48 -1.91
CA SER A 22 -8.54 -23.84 -1.75
C SER A 22 -7.24 -23.97 -2.55
N PHE A 23 -6.22 -24.50 -1.90
CA PHE A 23 -4.95 -24.81 -2.56
C PHE A 23 -4.94 -26.27 -3.01
N SER A 24 -4.73 -26.47 -4.31
CA SER A 24 -4.62 -27.81 -4.89
C SER A 24 -3.26 -28.41 -4.61
N LYS A 25 -3.22 -29.70 -4.18
CA LYS A 25 -1.96 -30.43 -4.02
C LYS A 25 -1.23 -30.73 -5.34
N LYS A 26 -1.94 -30.58 -6.47
CA LYS A 26 -1.39 -30.88 -7.81
C LYS A 26 -0.78 -29.66 -8.50
N GLU A 27 -0.95 -28.50 -7.91
CA GLU A 27 -0.49 -27.23 -8.50
C GLU A 27 0.76 -26.71 -7.81
N THR A 28 1.55 -25.99 -8.58
CA THR A 28 2.71 -25.25 -8.08
C THR A 28 2.33 -23.79 -7.93
N TYR A 29 2.70 -23.23 -6.80
CA TYR A 29 2.42 -21.83 -6.44
C TYR A 29 3.73 -21.08 -6.31
N VAL A 30 3.66 -19.75 -6.48
CA VAL A 30 4.77 -18.86 -6.14
C VAL A 30 4.52 -18.28 -4.77
N MET A 31 5.44 -18.51 -3.84
CA MET A 31 5.40 -17.95 -2.49
C MET A 31 6.41 -16.82 -2.36
N TYR A 32 5.96 -15.70 -1.81
CA TYR A 32 6.81 -14.55 -1.53
C TYR A 32 7.05 -14.42 -0.02
N PHE A 33 8.31 -14.40 0.37
CA PHE A 33 8.76 -14.05 1.71
C PHE A 33 9.14 -12.58 1.72
N ILE A 34 8.49 -11.79 2.57
CA ILE A 34 8.64 -10.34 2.59
C ILE A 34 9.21 -9.91 3.92
N ALA A 35 10.44 -9.46 3.91
CA ALA A 35 11.10 -8.80 5.03
C ALA A 35 11.12 -7.27 4.82
N PRO A 36 11.46 -6.47 5.86
CA PRO A 36 11.51 -5.02 5.74
C PRO A 36 12.42 -4.50 4.62
N LEU A 37 13.58 -5.12 4.45
CA LEU A 37 14.61 -4.68 3.52
C LEU A 37 14.65 -5.45 2.20
N GLU A 38 14.08 -6.65 2.15
CA GLU A 38 14.15 -7.50 0.97
C GLU A 38 12.93 -8.38 0.81
N ALA A 39 12.77 -8.90 -0.40
CA ALA A 39 11.78 -9.93 -0.69
C ALA A 39 12.45 -11.06 -1.46
N CYS A 40 12.07 -12.28 -1.12
CA CYS A 40 12.46 -13.48 -1.85
C CYS A 40 11.22 -14.20 -2.35
N MET A 41 11.35 -14.97 -3.41
CA MET A 41 10.32 -15.87 -3.89
C MET A 41 10.87 -17.28 -4.06
N CYS A 42 9.99 -18.25 -4.00
CA CYS A 42 10.26 -19.63 -4.41
C CYS A 42 9.00 -20.29 -4.94
N HIS A 43 9.18 -21.40 -5.62
CA HIS A 43 8.08 -22.28 -6.00
C HIS A 43 7.76 -23.24 -4.87
N VAL A 44 6.48 -23.44 -4.63
CA VAL A 44 5.99 -24.31 -3.56
C VAL A 44 4.83 -25.18 -4.05
N SER A 45 4.65 -26.35 -3.41
CA SER A 45 3.43 -27.14 -3.55
C SER A 45 2.71 -27.24 -2.21
N CYS A 46 1.38 -27.20 -2.22
CA CYS A 46 0.60 -27.38 -1.02
C CYS A 46 0.61 -28.87 -0.62
N LEU A 47 1.03 -29.15 0.62
CA LEU A 47 1.03 -30.50 1.19
C LEU A 47 -0.28 -30.79 1.93
N ALA A 48 -0.69 -29.84 2.79
CA ALA A 48 -1.84 -30.01 3.65
C ALA A 48 -2.50 -28.66 3.96
N SER A 49 -3.79 -28.72 4.26
CA SER A 49 -4.56 -27.63 4.86
C SER A 49 -5.31 -28.22 6.04
N TYR A 50 -5.15 -27.62 7.21
CA TYR A 50 -5.83 -28.08 8.42
C TYR A 50 -6.14 -26.88 9.33
N HIS A 51 -6.94 -27.13 10.35
CA HIS A 51 -7.25 -26.12 11.37
C HIS A 51 -6.60 -26.54 12.68
N ASP A 52 -5.95 -25.58 13.32
CA ASP A 52 -5.42 -25.69 14.67
C ASP A 52 -6.07 -24.60 15.52
N GLU A 53 -6.86 -25.04 16.50
CA GLU A 53 -7.75 -24.16 17.27
C GLU A 53 -8.68 -23.35 16.35
N GLN A 54 -8.45 -22.03 16.24
CA GLN A 54 -9.23 -21.12 15.36
C GLN A 54 -8.44 -20.68 14.13
N LYS A 55 -7.25 -21.27 13.90
CA LYS A 55 -6.37 -20.89 12.82
C LYS A 55 -6.44 -21.88 11.67
N LYS A 56 -6.49 -21.37 10.45
CA LYS A 56 -6.28 -22.19 9.25
C LYS A 56 -4.78 -22.21 8.96
N ILE A 57 -4.20 -23.40 8.98
CA ILE A 57 -2.78 -23.65 8.70
C ILE A 57 -2.66 -24.31 7.33
N LEU A 58 -1.72 -23.81 6.54
CA LEU A 58 -1.32 -24.40 5.28
C LEU A 58 0.13 -24.86 5.37
N SER A 59 0.38 -26.11 5.04
CA SER A 59 1.72 -26.68 4.94
C SER A 59 2.16 -26.71 3.49
N PHE A 60 3.36 -26.20 3.21
CA PHE A 60 3.93 -26.13 1.88
C PHE A 60 5.31 -26.77 1.83
N LYS A 61 5.56 -27.49 0.73
CA LYS A 61 6.90 -27.93 0.35
C LYS A 61 7.54 -26.91 -0.57
N ILE A 62 8.77 -26.51 -0.25
CA ILE A 62 9.61 -25.65 -1.08
C ILE A 62 10.21 -26.48 -2.20
N LEU A 63 9.99 -26.08 -3.44
CA LEU A 63 10.40 -26.81 -4.65
C LEU A 63 11.62 -26.19 -5.34
N SER A 64 11.91 -24.92 -5.06
CA SER A 64 13.05 -24.23 -5.65
C SER A 64 13.82 -23.43 -4.59
N PRO A 65 15.08 -23.06 -4.85
CA PRO A 65 15.82 -22.12 -4.00
C PRO A 65 15.05 -20.79 -3.84
N LEU A 66 15.36 -20.08 -2.76
CA LEU A 66 14.88 -18.72 -2.54
C LEU A 66 15.63 -17.75 -3.47
N GLU A 67 14.89 -17.08 -4.34
CA GLU A 67 15.42 -16.09 -5.25
C GLU A 67 15.07 -14.68 -4.75
N LYS A 68 16.05 -13.80 -4.70
CA LYS A 68 15.82 -12.40 -4.35
C LYS A 68 15.07 -11.70 -5.46
N VAL A 69 13.97 -11.01 -5.10
CA VAL A 69 13.12 -10.34 -6.08
C VAL A 69 12.87 -8.89 -5.72
N GLN A 70 12.93 -8.04 -6.73
CA GLN A 70 12.49 -6.66 -6.61
C GLN A 70 10.99 -6.58 -6.90
N ARG A 71 10.17 -6.57 -5.84
CA ARG A 71 8.70 -6.49 -5.96
C ARG A 71 8.19 -5.09 -6.25
N ARG A 72 8.93 -4.07 -5.85
CA ARG A 72 8.46 -2.69 -5.93
C ARG A 72 9.02 -2.02 -7.18
N MET A 73 8.15 -1.60 -8.06
CA MET A 73 8.52 -0.77 -9.22
C MET A 73 8.88 0.66 -8.80
N HIS A 74 8.37 1.11 -7.64
CA HIS A 74 8.58 2.46 -7.13
C HIS A 74 9.05 2.41 -5.67
N GLU A 75 9.99 3.27 -5.34
CA GLU A 75 10.39 3.51 -3.96
C GLU A 75 9.26 4.16 -3.16
N ARG A 76 9.23 3.93 -1.86
CA ARG A 76 8.23 4.50 -0.95
C ARG A 76 8.91 5.39 0.05
N ILE A 77 8.38 6.58 0.20
CA ILE A 77 8.88 7.59 1.12
C ILE A 77 7.79 7.91 2.13
N SER A 78 8.13 7.77 3.41
CA SER A 78 7.25 8.18 4.51
C SER A 78 7.45 9.67 4.80
N TYR A 79 6.35 10.41 4.91
CA TYR A 79 6.40 11.80 5.37
C TYR A 79 5.08 12.22 6.03
N HIS A 80 5.09 13.34 6.75
CA HIS A 80 3.88 13.91 7.32
C HIS A 80 3.17 14.77 6.27
N ALA A 81 1.86 14.56 6.14
CA ALA A 81 1.01 15.33 5.24
C ALA A 81 -0.32 15.66 5.88
N GLU A 82 -0.88 16.79 5.54
CA GLU A 82 -2.30 17.04 5.71
C GLU A 82 -3.04 16.36 4.55
N LEU A 83 -3.87 15.38 4.88
CA LEU A 83 -4.59 14.57 3.91
C LEU A 83 -6.09 14.63 4.17
N ALA A 84 -6.86 14.83 3.11
CA ALA A 84 -8.30 14.64 3.10
C ALA A 84 -8.67 13.65 2.01
N PHE A 85 -9.74 12.88 2.21
CA PHE A 85 -10.23 11.99 1.16
C PHE A 85 -11.74 11.81 1.24
N ARG A 86 -12.33 11.43 0.13
CA ARG A 86 -13.72 11.01 0.05
C ARG A 86 -13.85 9.68 -0.69
N THR A 87 -14.83 8.91 -0.27
CA THR A 87 -15.26 7.71 -1.00
C THR A 87 -16.19 8.10 -2.13
N LEU A 88 -16.07 7.41 -3.26
CA LEU A 88 -16.95 7.55 -4.39
C LEU A 88 -17.88 6.34 -4.43
N SER A 89 -19.19 6.58 -4.55
CA SER A 89 -20.23 5.55 -4.49
C SER A 89 -20.25 4.64 -5.72
N GLU A 90 -19.69 5.09 -6.84
CA GLU A 90 -19.59 4.29 -8.06
C GLU A 90 -18.19 4.41 -8.67
N PRO A 91 -17.70 3.36 -9.34
CA PRO A 91 -16.53 3.48 -10.17
C PRO A 91 -16.89 4.48 -11.28
N MET A 92 -16.31 5.66 -11.24
CA MET A 92 -16.40 6.57 -12.38
C MET A 92 -15.67 5.90 -13.53
N LYS A 93 -16.44 5.23 -14.38
CA LYS A 93 -15.93 4.41 -15.49
C LYS A 93 -15.11 5.16 -16.52
N GLU A 94 -15.18 6.49 -16.50
CA GLU A 94 -14.51 7.38 -17.44
C GLU A 94 -14.01 8.63 -16.73
N TRP A 95 -12.92 8.52 -15.98
CA TRP A 95 -12.16 9.70 -15.56
C TRP A 95 -11.30 10.17 -16.74
N LYS A 96 -11.79 11.15 -17.47
CA LYS A 96 -10.96 11.92 -18.40
C LYS A 96 -10.32 13.07 -17.62
N GLU A 97 -9.08 13.37 -17.94
CA GLU A 97 -8.32 14.46 -17.30
C GLU A 97 -8.97 15.84 -17.37
N ASP A 98 -9.83 16.04 -18.36
CA ASP A 98 -10.57 17.28 -18.56
C ASP A 98 -11.60 17.59 -17.45
N GLN A 99 -11.79 16.69 -16.50
CA GLN A 99 -12.67 16.88 -15.35
C GLN A 99 -11.96 17.49 -14.13
N GLN A 100 -10.88 18.23 -14.32
CA GLN A 100 -10.29 19.05 -13.26
C GLN A 100 -11.32 20.01 -12.60
N GLU A 101 -12.34 20.42 -13.34
CA GLU A 101 -13.44 21.23 -12.81
C GLU A 101 -14.26 20.53 -11.72
N LEU A 102 -14.47 19.21 -11.82
CA LEU A 102 -15.11 18.41 -10.76
C LEU A 102 -14.29 18.38 -9.46
N PHE A 103 -12.97 18.51 -9.57
CA PHE A 103 -12.10 18.65 -8.39
C PHE A 103 -12.28 20.01 -7.74
N THR A 104 -12.54 21.06 -8.49
CA THR A 104 -12.68 22.42 -7.98
C THR A 104 -14.03 22.65 -7.29
N GLU A 105 -15.13 22.20 -7.87
CA GLU A 105 -16.47 22.30 -7.26
C GLU A 105 -16.62 21.44 -6.00
N VAL A 106 -15.95 20.30 -5.98
CA VAL A 106 -15.93 19.40 -4.84
C VAL A 106 -14.99 19.87 -3.74
N SER A 107 -13.97 20.64 -4.09
CA SER A 107 -12.93 21.10 -3.17
C SER A 107 -13.48 21.99 -2.06
N ASP A 108 -14.34 22.93 -2.34
CA ASP A 108 -14.79 23.93 -1.37
C ASP A 108 -15.60 23.35 -0.19
N THR A 109 -16.30 22.24 -0.39
CA THR A 109 -17.04 21.54 0.67
C THR A 109 -16.14 20.54 1.44
N TYR A 110 -15.03 20.17 0.85
CA TYR A 110 -14.20 19.04 1.26
C TYR A 110 -13.04 19.45 2.17
N TYR A 111 -12.52 20.65 2.02
CA TYR A 111 -11.33 21.16 2.71
C TYR A 111 -11.45 21.36 4.23
N LYS A 112 -12.60 21.05 4.81
CA LYS A 112 -12.83 21.24 6.24
C LYS A 112 -12.31 20.11 7.14
N ASN A 113 -11.88 18.97 6.56
CA ASN A 113 -11.52 17.77 7.31
C ASN A 113 -10.14 17.20 6.93
N TYR A 114 -9.14 18.05 6.78
CA TYR A 114 -7.77 17.58 6.66
C TYR A 114 -7.31 16.98 7.98
N GLU A 115 -6.85 15.75 7.92
CA GLU A 115 -6.22 15.06 9.04
C GLU A 115 -4.70 15.07 8.85
N ASP A 116 -3.96 15.45 9.91
CA ASP A 116 -2.52 15.30 9.95
C ASP A 116 -2.21 13.81 10.07
N THR A 117 -1.49 13.27 9.12
CA THR A 117 -1.22 11.84 9.06
C THR A 117 0.16 11.54 8.49
N VAL A 118 0.68 10.39 8.87
CA VAL A 118 1.87 9.84 8.22
C VAL A 118 1.44 9.12 6.95
N VAL A 119 2.02 9.52 5.84
CA VAL A 119 1.78 8.88 4.54
C VAL A 119 3.04 8.20 4.03
N ASP A 120 2.88 7.01 3.43
CA ASP A 120 3.91 6.39 2.60
C ASP A 120 3.50 6.57 1.15
N ILE A 121 4.19 7.43 0.43
CA ILE A 121 3.91 7.74 -0.97
C ILE A 121 4.90 7.06 -1.91
N SER A 122 4.43 6.67 -3.08
CA SER A 122 5.25 6.14 -4.17
C SER A 122 4.66 6.55 -5.51
N GLY A 123 5.34 6.25 -6.62
CA GLY A 123 4.79 6.47 -7.97
C GLY A 123 3.55 5.65 -8.30
N GLY A 124 3.24 4.59 -7.54
CA GLY A 124 2.10 3.70 -7.82
C GLY A 124 0.94 3.79 -6.84
N GLY A 125 1.10 4.50 -5.73
CA GLY A 125 0.06 4.58 -4.71
C GLY A 125 0.50 5.25 -3.42
N ILE A 126 -0.44 5.33 -2.49
CA ILE A 126 -0.23 5.95 -1.18
C ILE A 126 -0.79 5.04 -0.08
N ARG A 127 -0.12 5.03 1.06
CA ARG A 127 -0.62 4.47 2.32
C ARG A 127 -0.79 5.61 3.32
N PHE A 128 -1.86 5.61 4.06
CA PHE A 128 -2.14 6.59 5.11
C PHE A 128 -3.00 5.99 6.21
N THR A 129 -3.09 6.68 7.35
CA THR A 129 -4.00 6.30 8.43
C THR A 129 -5.19 7.25 8.50
N SER A 130 -6.35 6.74 8.89
CA SER A 130 -7.57 7.53 9.09
C SER A 130 -8.49 6.89 10.10
N LYS A 131 -9.33 7.70 10.72
CA LYS A 131 -10.44 7.23 11.57
C LYS A 131 -11.63 6.68 10.77
N LYS A 132 -11.68 6.96 9.46
CA LYS A 132 -12.73 6.48 8.58
C LYS A 132 -12.28 5.18 7.89
N CYS A 133 -13.03 4.11 8.10
CA CYS A 133 -12.83 2.86 7.38
C CYS A 133 -13.32 2.97 5.93
N VAL A 134 -12.55 2.45 4.99
CA VAL A 134 -12.89 2.35 3.57
C VAL A 134 -12.65 0.91 3.13
N LYS A 135 -13.64 0.28 2.54
CA LYS A 135 -13.53 -1.13 2.14
C LYS A 135 -12.57 -1.33 0.96
N PRO A 136 -11.85 -2.45 0.90
CA PRO A 136 -11.12 -2.83 -0.30
C PRO A 136 -12.04 -2.82 -1.53
N ASN A 137 -11.49 -2.41 -2.67
CA ASN A 137 -12.15 -2.19 -3.95
C ASN A 137 -13.02 -0.92 -4.04
N GLU A 138 -13.27 -0.20 -2.96
CA GLU A 138 -13.86 1.13 -3.06
C GLU A 138 -12.89 2.13 -3.69
N TYR A 139 -13.46 3.16 -4.31
CA TYR A 139 -12.69 4.22 -4.93
C TYR A 139 -12.66 5.44 -4.03
N ILE A 140 -11.51 6.09 -3.98
CA ILE A 140 -11.33 7.32 -3.20
C ILE A 140 -10.63 8.38 -4.04
N LEU A 141 -11.06 9.60 -3.81
CA LEU A 141 -10.35 10.80 -4.20
C LEU A 141 -9.61 11.31 -2.97
N ALA A 142 -8.30 11.42 -3.05
CA ALA A 142 -7.47 11.91 -1.96
C ALA A 142 -6.74 13.19 -2.37
N ASP A 143 -6.78 14.15 -1.45
CA ASP A 143 -6.10 15.44 -1.56
C ASP A 143 -5.07 15.53 -0.45
N PHE A 144 -3.84 15.83 -0.80
CA PHE A 144 -2.80 16.04 0.19
C PHE A 144 -1.90 17.23 -0.16
N LYS A 145 -1.53 17.96 0.89
CA LYS A 145 -0.64 19.09 0.75
C LYS A 145 0.80 18.62 0.67
N THR A 146 1.51 19.16 -0.28
CA THR A 146 2.93 18.91 -0.54
C THR A 146 3.68 20.21 -0.52
N ILE A 147 4.99 20.15 -0.28
CA ILE A 147 5.88 21.29 -0.42
C ILE A 147 6.83 20.98 -1.58
N GLN A 148 6.79 21.78 -2.64
CA GLN A 148 7.67 21.61 -3.78
C GLN A 148 8.41 22.93 -4.06
N GLY A 149 9.74 22.90 -3.97
CA GLY A 149 10.56 24.11 -4.17
C GLY A 149 10.24 25.26 -3.19
N GLY A 150 9.87 24.93 -1.93
CA GLY A 150 9.48 25.89 -0.91
C GLY A 150 8.06 26.46 -1.06
N LYS A 151 7.28 26.00 -2.04
CA LYS A 151 5.89 26.36 -2.25
C LYS A 151 4.97 25.23 -1.84
N SER A 152 3.92 25.57 -1.09
CA SER A 152 2.84 24.60 -0.81
C SER A 152 2.05 24.35 -2.09
N MET A 153 1.88 23.07 -2.40
CA MET A 153 1.08 22.61 -3.53
C MET A 153 0.05 21.59 -3.05
N MET A 154 -1.11 21.62 -3.66
CA MET A 154 -2.13 20.60 -3.46
C MET A 154 -1.98 19.51 -4.52
N MET A 155 -1.97 18.26 -4.09
CA MET A 155 -1.93 17.11 -4.98
C MET A 155 -3.24 16.33 -4.86
N HIS A 156 -3.95 16.24 -5.98
CA HIS A 156 -5.19 15.48 -6.09
C HIS A 156 -4.86 14.16 -6.77
N VAL A 157 -5.27 13.05 -6.16
CA VAL A 157 -5.07 11.72 -6.72
C VAL A 157 -6.33 10.88 -6.58
N PHE A 158 -6.60 10.10 -7.60
CA PHE A 158 -7.68 9.15 -7.62
C PHE A 158 -7.12 7.73 -7.50
N GLY A 159 -7.77 6.90 -6.68
CA GLY A 159 -7.26 5.57 -6.46
C GLY A 159 -8.33 4.57 -6.02
N GLN A 160 -7.96 3.31 -6.12
CA GLN A 160 -8.73 2.18 -5.60
C GLN A 160 -8.07 1.66 -4.33
N VAL A 161 -8.86 1.49 -3.29
CA VAL A 161 -8.40 0.90 -2.03
C VAL A 161 -8.08 -0.57 -2.27
N VAL A 162 -6.85 -0.95 -1.95
CA VAL A 162 -6.37 -2.34 -2.05
C VAL A 162 -6.25 -3.01 -0.68
N TYR A 163 -6.31 -2.22 0.38
CA TYR A 163 -6.20 -2.72 1.74
C TYR A 163 -6.76 -1.71 2.74
N CYS A 164 -7.50 -2.20 3.74
CA CYS A 164 -7.94 -1.43 4.89
C CYS A 164 -8.03 -2.37 6.10
N GLN A 165 -7.32 -2.04 7.16
CA GLN A 165 -7.34 -2.80 8.40
C GLN A 165 -7.19 -1.88 9.61
N ALA A 166 -7.91 -2.17 10.69
CA ALA A 166 -7.74 -1.48 11.96
C ALA A 166 -6.31 -1.67 12.51
N LEU A 167 -5.71 -0.62 13.00
CA LEU A 167 -4.43 -0.68 13.69
C LEU A 167 -4.59 -1.33 15.06
N ARG A 168 -3.68 -2.25 15.40
CA ARG A 168 -3.78 -3.01 16.67
C ARG A 168 -3.61 -2.15 17.92
N ASN A 169 -2.85 -1.07 17.80
CA ASN A 169 -2.44 -0.25 18.95
C ASN A 169 -3.19 1.09 19.03
N GLU A 170 -4.08 1.38 18.09
CA GLU A 170 -4.83 2.63 18.06
C GLU A 170 -6.31 2.33 17.83
N LYS A 171 -7.12 2.79 18.79
CA LYS A 171 -8.57 2.59 18.72
C LYS A 171 -9.14 3.43 17.57
N ASP A 172 -9.99 2.80 16.76
CA ASP A 172 -10.73 3.42 15.66
C ASP A 172 -9.82 4.11 14.60
N VAL A 173 -8.59 3.61 14.41
CA VAL A 173 -7.68 4.05 13.36
C VAL A 173 -7.41 2.91 12.40
N PHE A 174 -7.48 3.21 11.11
CA PHE A 174 -7.34 2.25 10.01
C PHE A 174 -6.09 2.56 9.17
N ASP A 175 -5.32 1.52 8.84
CA ASP A 175 -4.27 1.54 7.81
C ASP A 175 -4.94 1.35 6.45
N ILE A 176 -4.92 2.37 5.62
CA ILE A 176 -5.53 2.38 4.29
C ILE A 176 -4.42 2.43 3.25
N ARG A 177 -4.53 1.55 2.24
CA ARG A 177 -3.60 1.55 1.11
C ARG A 177 -4.39 1.61 -0.18
N MET A 178 -4.05 2.56 -1.02
CA MET A 178 -4.65 2.69 -2.33
C MET A 178 -3.60 2.67 -3.43
N LYS A 179 -3.95 2.07 -4.55
CA LYS A 179 -3.24 2.21 -5.81
C LYS A 179 -3.83 3.37 -6.59
N TYR A 180 -3.00 4.16 -7.23
CA TYR A 180 -3.48 5.17 -8.16
C TYR A 180 -4.09 4.52 -9.40
N ILE A 181 -5.16 5.11 -9.92
CA ILE A 181 -5.80 4.71 -11.15
C ILE A 181 -6.07 5.96 -12.00
N HIS A 182 -6.15 5.77 -13.32
CA HIS A 182 -6.45 6.83 -14.28
C HIS A 182 -5.55 8.08 -14.16
N LEU A 183 -4.28 7.88 -13.80
CA LEU A 183 -3.30 8.96 -13.81
C LEU A 183 -2.85 9.24 -15.25
N SER A 184 -2.82 10.51 -15.64
CA SER A 184 -2.12 10.93 -16.84
C SER A 184 -0.61 10.77 -16.70
N GLU A 185 0.09 10.73 -17.82
CA GLU A 185 1.55 10.72 -17.82
C GLU A 185 2.12 11.95 -17.11
N ALA A 186 1.54 13.14 -17.32
CA ALA A 186 1.94 14.38 -16.65
C ALA A 186 1.77 14.27 -15.12
N LYS A 187 0.66 13.66 -14.65
CA LYS A 187 0.40 13.46 -13.23
C LYS A 187 1.33 12.43 -12.61
N LYS A 188 1.59 11.34 -13.31
CA LYS A 188 2.58 10.34 -12.88
C LYS A 188 3.96 10.98 -12.72
N GLU A 189 4.38 11.77 -13.70
CA GLU A 189 5.66 12.48 -13.64
C GLU A 189 5.72 13.46 -12.47
N GLN A 190 4.63 14.20 -12.21
CA GLN A 190 4.54 15.10 -11.05
C GLN A 190 4.72 14.34 -9.73
N ILE A 191 4.03 13.20 -9.57
CA ILE A 191 4.16 12.36 -8.37
C ILE A 191 5.58 11.82 -8.22
N ILE A 192 6.17 11.32 -9.29
CA ILE A 192 7.53 10.76 -9.29
C ILE A 192 8.55 11.83 -8.91
N ARG A 193 8.46 13.02 -9.50
CA ARG A 193 9.32 14.17 -9.15
C ARG A 193 9.19 14.54 -7.67
N PHE A 194 7.97 14.55 -7.16
CA PHE A 194 7.72 14.82 -5.75
C PHE A 194 8.36 13.77 -4.83
N VAL A 195 8.19 12.47 -5.13
CA VAL A 195 8.83 11.38 -4.38
C VAL A 195 10.35 11.53 -4.37
N PHE A 196 10.98 11.79 -5.50
CA PHE A 196 12.43 12.03 -5.57
C PHE A 196 12.89 13.24 -4.77
N GLN A 197 12.09 14.31 -4.74
CA GLN A 197 12.41 15.48 -3.92
C GLN A 197 12.39 15.12 -2.43
N LEU A 198 11.36 14.44 -1.95
CA LEU A 198 11.27 13.97 -0.56
C LEU A 198 12.46 13.07 -0.19
N GLU A 199 12.85 12.17 -1.08
CA GLU A 199 14.01 11.30 -0.86
C GLU A 199 15.30 12.11 -0.69
N ARG A 200 15.55 13.10 -1.55
CA ARG A 200 16.71 13.98 -1.44
C ARG A 200 16.71 14.77 -0.12
N GLU A 201 15.56 15.29 0.29
CA GLU A 201 15.42 16.03 1.55
C GLU A 201 15.73 15.13 2.74
N GLN A 202 15.20 13.90 2.77
CA GLN A 202 15.48 12.94 3.85
C GLN A 202 16.97 12.51 3.89
N ARG A 203 17.60 12.31 2.73
CA ARG A 203 19.04 12.01 2.65
C ARG A 203 19.87 13.16 3.21
N ASN A 204 19.55 14.40 2.84
CA ASN A 204 20.26 15.59 3.32
C ASN A 204 20.13 15.78 4.85
N VAL A 205 18.96 15.48 5.42
CA VAL A 205 18.75 15.53 6.88
C VAL A 205 19.58 14.45 7.59
N LYS A 206 19.64 13.23 7.04
CA LYS A 206 20.47 12.14 7.61
C LYS A 206 21.96 12.49 7.57
N LEU A 207 22.45 13.06 6.49
CA LEU A 207 23.85 13.47 6.35
C LEU A 207 24.25 14.56 7.35
N ARG A 208 23.34 15.51 7.63
CA ARG A 208 23.58 16.58 8.63
C ARG A 208 23.58 16.07 10.08
N ARG A 209 22.81 15.00 10.38
CA ARG A 209 22.76 14.39 11.73
C ARG A 209 23.85 13.35 11.99
N GLY A 210 24.43 12.77 10.94
CA GLY A 210 25.52 11.79 11.06
C GLY A 210 26.93 12.40 11.01
N GLY A 211 27.05 13.72 10.96
CA GLY A 211 28.30 14.48 10.99
C GLY A 211 28.61 15.15 12.32
N GLU A 212 27.81 14.87 13.37
CA GLU A 212 28.09 15.16 14.77
C GLU A 212 28.49 13.86 15.48
#